data_eea60284154ece5375187cf007df8924
#
_entry.id   eea60284154ece5375187cf007df8924
#
_cell.length_a   1.000
_cell.length_b   1.000
_cell.length_c   1.000
_cell.angle_alpha   90.00
_cell.angle_beta   90.00
_cell.angle_gamma   90.00
#
_symmetry.space_group_name_H-M   'P 1'
#
loop_
_entity.id
_entity.type
_entity.pdbx_description
1 polymer ?
#
loop_
_entity_poly.entity_id
_entity_poly.type
_entity_poly.pdbx_seq_one_letter_code
_entity_poly.pdbx_strand_id
1 'polypeptide(L)'
;MLEEIKKIQGINHNEFDSMINTWLEAAKLDLKGIGIVDTLIDTPNSLVQNAIITYVLSFLDVTNAELYANSYLLQKDVLRHTIEYIDESASPLVDSMGVSA
;
A
#
# COMPACT_ATOMS: atom_id res chain seq x y z
N MET A 1 -3.73 8.03 -8.80
CA MET A 1 -4.49 7.44 -7.68
C MET A 1 -5.33 8.44 -6.88
N LEU A 2 -4.92 9.68 -6.85
CA LEU A 2 -5.69 10.71 -6.15
C LEU A 2 -7.13 10.79 -6.64
N GLU A 3 -7.34 10.81 -7.96
CA GLU A 3 -8.67 10.94 -8.54
C GLU A 3 -9.56 9.73 -8.25
N GLU A 4 -9.00 8.54 -8.27
CA GLU A 4 -9.75 7.32 -7.94
C GLU A 4 -10.23 7.33 -6.50
N ILE A 5 -9.39 7.76 -5.58
CA ILE A 5 -9.73 7.85 -4.16
C ILE A 5 -10.83 8.87 -3.95
N LYS A 6 -10.69 10.04 -4.57
CA LYS A 6 -11.70 11.10 -4.47
C LYS A 6 -13.05 10.61 -5.01
N LYS A 7 -13.03 9.88 -6.12
CA LYS A 7 -14.24 9.32 -6.72
C LYS A 7 -14.91 8.30 -5.81
N ILE A 8 -14.12 7.41 -5.19
CA ILE A 8 -14.64 6.40 -4.28
C ILE A 8 -15.35 7.06 -3.09
N GLN A 9 -14.77 8.14 -2.56
CA GLN A 9 -15.28 8.82 -1.38
C GLN A 9 -16.28 9.94 -1.71
N GLY A 10 -16.57 10.17 -2.97
CA GLY A 10 -17.50 11.25 -3.37
C GLY A 10 -16.96 12.64 -3.12
N ILE A 11 -15.64 12.81 -3.13
CA ILE A 11 -15.01 14.11 -2.92
C ILE A 11 -14.88 14.83 -4.26
N ASN A 12 -15.46 16.01 -4.36
CA ASN A 12 -15.42 16.81 -5.59
C ASN A 12 -14.74 18.17 -5.44
N HIS A 13 -13.96 18.33 -4.37
CA HIS A 13 -13.18 19.55 -4.11
C HIS A 13 -11.73 19.16 -3.82
N ASN A 14 -10.85 20.16 -3.69
CA ASN A 14 -9.42 19.94 -3.56
C ASN A 14 -8.88 20.16 -2.15
N GLU A 15 -9.73 20.34 -1.17
CA GLU A 15 -9.30 20.66 0.19
C GLU A 15 -8.47 19.54 0.85
N PHE A 16 -8.73 18.29 0.49
CA PHE A 16 -8.03 17.15 1.07
C PHE A 16 -6.90 16.60 0.20
N ASP A 17 -6.64 17.21 -0.96
CA ASP A 17 -5.67 16.68 -1.92
C ASP A 17 -4.27 16.51 -1.31
N SER A 18 -3.81 17.52 -0.59
CA SER A 18 -2.49 17.47 0.04
C SER A 18 -2.40 16.34 1.07
N MET A 19 -3.43 16.19 1.88
CA MET A 19 -3.49 15.14 2.90
C MET A 19 -3.53 13.76 2.27
N ILE A 20 -4.36 13.59 1.24
CA ILE A 20 -4.46 12.32 0.51
C ILE A 20 -3.11 11.97 -0.11
N ASN A 21 -2.44 12.94 -0.72
CA ASN A 21 -1.13 12.70 -1.32
C ASN A 21 -0.08 12.29 -0.27
N THR A 22 -0.15 12.86 0.93
CA THR A 22 0.72 12.47 2.03
C THR A 22 0.49 10.99 2.40
N TRP A 23 -0.76 10.58 2.50
CA TRP A 23 -1.10 9.18 2.79
C TRP A 23 -0.70 8.24 1.65
N LEU A 24 -0.82 8.68 0.39
CA LEU A 24 -0.37 7.90 -0.75
C LEU A 24 1.13 7.62 -0.65
N GLU A 25 1.92 8.63 -0.32
CA GLU A 25 3.36 8.46 -0.16
C GLU A 25 3.69 7.57 1.04
N ALA A 26 2.96 7.71 2.13
CA ALA A 26 3.14 6.84 3.30
C ALA A 26 2.84 5.38 2.96
N ALA A 27 1.79 5.13 2.17
CA ALA A 27 1.46 3.78 1.73
C ALA A 27 2.57 3.15 0.90
N LYS A 28 3.14 3.94 -0.01
CA LYS A 28 4.25 3.49 -0.84
C LYS A 28 5.47 3.12 0.00
N LEU A 29 5.78 3.94 1.00
CA LEU A 29 6.89 3.67 1.91
C LEU A 29 6.65 2.41 2.74
N ASP A 30 5.42 2.20 3.18
CA ASP A 30 5.07 1.01 3.95
C ASP A 30 5.26 -0.26 3.11
N LEU A 31 4.81 -0.25 1.86
CA LEU A 31 4.99 -1.37 0.95
C LEU A 31 6.44 -1.60 0.59
N LYS A 32 7.20 -0.53 0.41
CA LYS A 32 8.63 -0.64 0.19
C LYS A 32 9.31 -1.28 1.39
N GLY A 33 8.84 -0.97 2.58
CA GLY A 33 9.37 -1.52 3.83
C GLY A 33 9.22 -3.03 3.96
N ILE A 34 8.23 -3.64 3.29
CA ILE A 34 8.08 -5.10 3.27
C ILE A 34 8.78 -5.75 2.08
N GLY A 35 9.50 -4.95 1.27
CA GLY A 35 10.32 -5.47 0.17
C GLY A 35 9.69 -5.43 -1.21
N ILE A 36 8.57 -4.73 -1.40
CA ILE A 36 7.99 -4.60 -2.74
C ILE A 36 8.97 -3.86 -3.65
N VAL A 37 9.19 -4.39 -4.85
CA VAL A 37 10.17 -3.82 -5.78
C VAL A 37 9.79 -2.40 -6.21
N ASP A 38 10.80 -1.56 -6.42
CA ASP A 38 10.59 -0.14 -6.73
C ASP A 38 9.74 0.08 -7.99
N THR A 39 9.88 -0.77 -9.00
CA THR A 39 9.09 -0.62 -10.22
C THR A 39 7.59 -0.74 -9.96
N LEU A 40 7.18 -1.58 -9.02
CA LEU A 40 5.77 -1.74 -8.65
C LEU A 40 5.30 -0.65 -7.68
N ILE A 41 6.22 0.03 -7.01
CA ILE A 41 5.89 1.22 -6.22
C ILE A 41 5.68 2.42 -7.14
N ASP A 42 6.55 2.59 -8.13
CA ASP A 42 6.49 3.73 -9.06
C ASP A 42 5.37 3.58 -10.09
N THR A 43 5.17 2.35 -10.56
CA THR A 43 4.12 2.05 -11.55
C THR A 43 3.34 0.83 -11.03
N PRO A 44 2.42 1.04 -10.08
CA PRO A 44 1.72 -0.07 -9.44
C PRO A 44 0.84 -0.86 -10.41
N ASN A 45 0.86 -2.18 -10.28
CA ASN A 45 -0.14 -3.01 -10.92
C ASN A 45 -1.45 -2.95 -10.09
N SER A 46 -2.48 -3.66 -10.54
CA SER A 46 -3.79 -3.60 -9.89
C SER A 46 -3.77 -4.01 -8.43
N LEU A 47 -2.98 -5.03 -8.07
CA LEU A 47 -2.91 -5.49 -6.68
C LEU A 47 -2.21 -4.48 -5.78
N VAL A 48 -1.09 -3.94 -6.23
CA VAL A 48 -0.35 -2.94 -5.46
C VAL A 48 -1.15 -1.64 -5.36
N GLN A 49 -1.78 -1.22 -6.46
CA GLN A 49 -2.62 -0.03 -6.47
C GLN A 49 -3.77 -0.16 -5.48
N ASN A 50 -4.42 -1.33 -5.48
CA ASN A 50 -5.54 -1.59 -4.57
C ASN A 50 -5.10 -1.50 -3.11
N ALA A 51 -3.94 -2.04 -2.79
CA ALA A 51 -3.38 -1.95 -1.43
C ALA A 51 -3.12 -0.50 -1.03
N ILE A 52 -2.52 0.28 -1.93
CA ILE A 52 -2.25 1.70 -1.66
C ILE A 52 -3.54 2.46 -1.40
N ILE A 53 -4.55 2.25 -2.24
CA ILE A 53 -5.84 2.91 -2.07
C ILE A 53 -6.49 2.50 -0.75
N THR A 54 -6.46 1.22 -0.41
CA THR A 54 -7.03 0.72 0.85
C THR A 54 -6.35 1.36 2.07
N TYR A 55 -5.04 1.52 2.01
CA TYR A 55 -4.29 2.20 3.08
C TYR A 55 -4.81 3.63 3.27
N VAL A 56 -4.94 4.38 2.18
CA VAL A 56 -5.43 5.76 2.26
C VAL A 56 -6.85 5.81 2.82
N LEU A 57 -7.72 4.91 2.38
CA LEU A 57 -9.10 4.86 2.86
C LEU A 57 -9.19 4.54 4.34
N SER A 58 -8.21 3.84 4.89
CA SER A 58 -8.19 3.55 6.33
C SER A 58 -7.99 4.81 7.17
N PHE A 59 -7.50 5.89 6.58
CA PHE A 59 -7.39 7.19 7.25
C PHE A 59 -8.49 8.15 6.84
N LEU A 60 -8.89 8.11 5.58
CA LEU A 60 -9.83 9.07 5.02
C LEU A 60 -11.28 8.75 5.38
N ASP A 61 -11.66 7.49 5.37
CA ASP A 61 -13.01 7.04 5.66
C ASP A 61 -13.11 6.62 7.13
N VAL A 62 -13.44 7.58 7.99
CA VAL A 62 -13.45 7.37 9.44
C VAL A 62 -14.46 6.28 9.85
N THR A 63 -15.60 6.23 9.17
CA THR A 63 -16.66 5.27 9.49
C THR A 63 -16.21 3.83 9.26
N ASN A 64 -15.44 3.58 8.21
CA ASN A 64 -14.98 2.26 7.82
C ASN A 64 -13.49 2.05 8.03
N ALA A 65 -12.86 2.91 8.83
CA ALA A 65 -11.41 2.92 9.01
C ALA A 65 -10.86 1.56 9.44
N GLU A 66 -11.49 0.93 10.42
CA GLU A 66 -11.03 -0.37 10.92
C GLU A 66 -11.15 -1.46 9.86
N LEU A 67 -12.24 -1.45 9.10
CA LEU A 67 -12.45 -2.39 8.02
C LEU A 67 -11.34 -2.26 6.95
N TYR A 68 -11.05 -1.03 6.55
CA TYR A 68 -9.99 -0.78 5.57
C TYR A 68 -8.61 -1.12 6.11
N ALA A 69 -8.35 -0.82 7.38
CA ALA A 69 -7.06 -1.15 8.00
C ALA A 69 -6.83 -2.67 8.01
N ASN A 70 -7.86 -3.43 8.39
CA ASN A 70 -7.77 -4.89 8.39
C ASN A 70 -7.62 -5.44 6.98
N SER A 71 -8.35 -4.89 6.02
CA SER A 71 -8.25 -5.28 4.61
C SER A 71 -6.85 -5.01 4.07
N TYR A 72 -6.27 -3.86 4.42
CA TYR A 72 -4.92 -3.53 4.01
C TYR A 72 -3.89 -4.54 4.53
N LEU A 73 -4.01 -4.93 5.79
CA LEU A 73 -3.09 -5.92 6.37
C LEU A 73 -3.15 -7.25 5.63
N LEU A 74 -4.35 -7.69 5.24
CA LEU A 74 -4.51 -8.91 4.46
C LEU A 74 -3.91 -8.78 3.06
N GLN A 75 -4.14 -7.65 2.39
CA GLN A 75 -3.58 -7.38 1.08
C GLN A 75 -2.07 -7.33 1.13
N LYS A 76 -1.52 -6.68 2.14
CA LYS A 76 -0.08 -6.58 2.38
C LYS A 76 0.53 -7.95 2.57
N ASP A 77 -0.14 -8.83 3.31
CA ASP A 77 0.33 -10.18 3.52
C ASP A 77 0.39 -10.98 2.20
N VAL A 78 -0.63 -10.85 1.36
CA VAL A 78 -0.64 -11.48 0.03
C VAL A 78 0.52 -10.96 -0.81
N LEU A 79 0.73 -9.65 -0.84
CA LEU A 79 1.82 -9.05 -1.62
C LEU A 79 3.17 -9.52 -1.14
N ARG A 80 3.37 -9.61 0.16
CA ARG A 80 4.63 -10.06 0.76
C ARG A 80 4.97 -11.50 0.36
N HIS A 81 3.96 -12.33 0.14
CA HIS A 81 4.14 -13.73 -0.24
C HIS A 81 4.17 -13.95 -1.75
N THR A 82 4.08 -12.89 -2.54
CA THR A 82 4.16 -12.98 -4.00
C THR A 82 5.60 -12.70 -4.42
N ILE A 83 6.35 -13.76 -4.65
CA ILE A 83 7.82 -13.70 -4.91
C ILE A 83 8.18 -12.69 -6.00
N GLU A 84 7.37 -12.60 -7.05
CA GLU A 84 7.64 -11.71 -8.18
C GLU A 84 7.64 -10.24 -7.79
N TYR A 85 6.99 -9.90 -6.67
CA TYR A 85 6.84 -8.51 -6.21
C TYR A 85 7.89 -8.11 -5.20
N ILE A 86 8.66 -9.06 -4.68
CA ILE A 86 9.60 -8.82 -3.58
C ILE A 86 11.01 -8.63 -4.12
N ASP A 87 11.68 -7.59 -3.63
CA ASP A 87 13.08 -7.34 -3.89
C ASP A 87 13.90 -8.12 -2.85
N GLU A 88 14.45 -9.25 -3.26
CA GLU A 88 15.21 -10.13 -2.37
C GLU A 88 16.42 -9.44 -1.74
N SER A 89 17.04 -8.52 -2.47
CA SER A 89 18.22 -7.81 -1.97
C SER A 89 17.86 -6.82 -0.86
N ALA A 90 16.60 -6.42 -0.77
CA ALA A 90 16.12 -5.44 0.21
C ALA A 90 15.49 -6.09 1.44
N SER A 91 15.33 -7.42 1.46
CA SER A 91 14.60 -8.11 2.51
C SER A 91 15.52 -8.82 3.50
N PRO A 92 15.80 -8.24 4.68
CA PRO A 92 16.62 -8.92 5.68
C PRO A 92 15.95 -10.15 6.29
N LEU A 93 14.62 -10.21 6.26
CA LEU A 93 13.89 -11.35 6.78
C LEU A 93 14.12 -12.59 5.94
N VAL A 94 14.19 -12.44 4.62
CA VAL A 94 14.48 -13.54 3.72
C VAL A 94 15.88 -14.10 4.00
N ASP A 95 16.86 -13.23 4.17
CA ASP A 95 18.22 -13.64 4.50
C ASP A 95 18.26 -14.40 5.81
N SER A 96 17.58 -13.88 6.81
CA SER A 96 17.53 -14.51 8.13
C SER A 96 16.92 -15.91 8.06
N MET A 97 15.85 -16.07 7.31
CA MET A 97 15.20 -17.35 7.12
C MET A 97 16.06 -18.29 6.27
N GLY A 98 16.72 -17.76 5.26
CA GLY A 98 17.62 -18.53 4.43
C GLY A 98 18.78 -19.11 5.22
N VAL A 99 19.31 -18.32 6.15
CA VAL A 99 20.41 -18.76 7.01
C VAL A 99 19.95 -19.83 8.00
N SER A 100 18.75 -19.68 8.51
CA SER A 100 18.21 -20.63 9.48
C SER A 100 17.81 -21.96 8.85
N ALA A 101 17.61 -21.93 7.55
CA ALA A 101 17.28 -23.14 6.82
C ALA A 101 18.51 -23.96 6.54
#